data_e19e3bbafecd6dc635c8bcb6a745c89f
#
_entry.id   e19e3bbafecd6dc635c8bcb6a745c89f
#
_cell.length_a   1.000
_cell.length_b   1.000
_cell.length_c   1.000
_cell.angle_alpha   90.00
_cell.angle_beta   90.00
_cell.angle_gamma   90.00
#
_symmetry.space_group_name_H-M   'P 1'
#
loop_
_entity.id
_entity.type
_entity.pdbx_description
1 polymer ?
#
loop_
_entity_poly.entity_id
_entity_poly.type
_entity_poly.pdbx_seq_one_letter_code
_entity_poly.pdbx_strand_id
1 'polypeptide(L)'
;MRRLLLVLMIIGFGVYGIMGCKPGLLPTEETGKPKVTLERVEIMRLVPWTELPAPTLLPLGFVFNIENPSGYNIKLENFKFAVYFEVPGRGENMVLSTATTYDTIYFPPKTTNQYRVVDILDSGGVWRSLMIPNRPKLEALNLDPKELTKKWFTTIGSGDFPFGIMATEGMAVFSSEGAKGDFFVPFEGKFPKK
;
A
#
# COMPACT_ATOMS: atom_id res chain seq x y z
N MET A 1 13.92 67.34 18.92
CA MET A 1 14.46 65.99 19.28
C MET A 1 13.37 64.95 19.63
N ARG A 2 12.34 65.26 20.37
CA ARG A 2 11.28 64.29 20.76
C ARG A 2 10.45 63.71 19.61
N ARG A 3 10.23 64.44 18.54
CA ARG A 3 9.45 64.02 17.35
C ARG A 3 10.22 63.10 16.41
N LEU A 4 11.56 63.19 16.40
CA LEU A 4 12.43 62.35 15.58
C LEU A 4 12.53 60.92 16.15
N LEU A 5 12.51 60.79 17.49
CA LEU A 5 12.52 59.52 18.20
C LEU A 5 11.24 58.67 18.00
N LEU A 6 10.10 59.34 17.87
CA LEU A 6 8.79 58.67 17.66
C LEU A 6 8.68 58.08 16.26
N VAL A 7 9.25 58.74 15.23
CA VAL A 7 9.26 58.27 13.84
C VAL A 7 10.20 57.04 13.69
N LEU A 8 11.34 57.06 14.37
CA LEU A 8 12.28 55.90 14.38
C LEU A 8 11.69 54.67 15.09
N MET A 9 10.87 54.84 16.16
CA MET A 9 10.18 53.73 16.79
C MET A 9 9.12 53.07 15.93
N ILE A 10 8.39 53.87 15.14
CA ILE A 10 7.34 53.35 14.25
C ILE A 10 7.95 52.56 13.08
N ILE A 11 9.10 53.00 12.55
CA ILE A 11 9.82 52.27 11.49
C ILE A 11 10.43 50.98 12.01
N GLY A 12 10.92 50.95 13.26
CA GLY A 12 11.45 49.75 13.88
C GLY A 12 10.40 48.63 14.12
N PHE A 13 9.15 48.98 14.44
CA PHE A 13 8.07 47.99 14.64
C PHE A 13 7.51 47.49 13.29
N GLY A 14 7.60 48.26 12.21
CA GLY A 14 7.13 47.86 10.88
C GLY A 14 8.00 46.77 10.22
N VAL A 15 9.28 46.67 10.58
CA VAL A 15 10.21 45.69 9.97
C VAL A 15 10.17 44.33 10.67
N TYR A 16 9.79 44.26 11.94
CA TYR A 16 9.66 43.00 12.67
C TYR A 16 8.33 42.27 12.40
N GLY A 17 7.33 42.93 11.84
CA GLY A 17 6.01 42.36 11.54
C GLY A 17 5.93 41.56 10.24
N ILE A 18 6.99 41.54 9.40
CA ILE A 18 6.97 40.86 8.09
C ILE A 18 7.80 39.55 8.12
N MET A 19 8.31 39.11 9.25
CA MET A 19 8.73 37.72 9.43
C MET A 19 7.51 36.82 9.68
N GLY A 20 6.41 37.09 8.99
CA GLY A 20 5.25 36.25 8.94
C GLY A 20 5.57 34.98 8.16
N CYS A 21 5.18 33.88 8.72
CA CYS A 21 5.13 32.53 8.17
C CYS A 21 5.35 32.52 6.66
N LYS A 22 6.48 31.98 6.21
CA LYS A 22 6.59 31.57 4.82
C LYS A 22 5.39 30.69 4.56
N PRO A 23 4.46 31.03 3.65
CA PRO A 23 3.43 30.09 3.24
C PRO A 23 4.19 28.85 2.79
N GLY A 24 3.98 27.73 3.48
CA GLY A 24 4.61 26.49 3.11
C GLY A 24 4.38 26.31 1.62
N LEU A 25 5.47 26.24 0.87
CA LEU A 25 5.38 25.96 -0.57
C LEU A 25 4.53 24.71 -0.71
N LEU A 26 3.35 24.86 -1.30
CA LEU A 26 2.54 23.72 -1.71
C LEU A 26 3.46 22.78 -2.48
N PRO A 27 3.44 21.47 -2.22
CA PRO A 27 4.33 20.57 -2.94
C PRO A 27 4.07 20.75 -4.43
N THR A 28 5.11 21.10 -5.14
CA THR A 28 5.15 20.87 -6.58
C THR A 28 5.04 19.35 -6.78
N GLU A 29 4.35 18.92 -7.81
CA GLU A 29 4.01 17.51 -8.07
C GLU A 29 5.18 16.52 -7.94
N GLU A 30 6.42 16.96 -7.98
CA GLU A 30 7.62 16.11 -7.95
C GLU A 30 8.31 15.94 -6.59
N THR A 31 8.23 16.91 -5.67
CA THR A 31 9.07 16.91 -4.45
C THR A 31 8.35 16.53 -3.17
N GLY A 32 7.05 16.31 -3.21
CA GLY A 32 6.24 16.08 -2.01
C GLY A 32 5.29 14.89 -2.06
N LYS A 33 5.29 14.09 -3.13
CA LYS A 33 4.39 12.92 -3.23
C LYS A 33 4.78 11.85 -2.23
N PRO A 34 3.83 11.27 -1.50
CA PRO A 34 4.06 10.10 -0.67
C PRO A 34 4.62 8.95 -1.51
N LYS A 35 5.41 8.07 -0.87
CA LYS A 35 5.92 6.87 -1.50
C LYS A 35 5.40 5.65 -0.75
N VAL A 36 4.92 4.67 -1.50
CA VAL A 36 4.40 3.40 -0.98
C VAL A 36 5.27 2.26 -1.49
N THR A 37 5.78 1.43 -0.59
CA THR A 37 6.58 0.24 -0.94
C THR A 37 6.15 -0.96 -0.13
N LEU A 38 5.93 -2.11 -0.78
CA LEU A 38 5.72 -3.36 -0.06
C LEU A 38 7.03 -3.76 0.64
N GLU A 39 6.99 -3.89 1.95
CA GLU A 39 8.13 -4.32 2.75
C GLU A 39 8.18 -5.84 2.86
N ARG A 40 7.08 -6.45 3.31
CA ARG A 40 6.95 -7.89 3.51
C ARG A 40 5.49 -8.35 3.48
N VAL A 41 5.33 -9.66 3.36
CA VAL A 41 4.05 -10.35 3.57
C VAL A 41 4.20 -11.26 4.79
N GLU A 42 3.22 -11.26 5.67
CA GLU A 42 3.19 -12.03 6.90
C GLU A 42 2.06 -13.06 6.85
N ILE A 43 2.31 -14.27 7.33
CA ILE A 43 1.26 -15.25 7.56
C ILE A 43 0.66 -14.96 8.94
N MET A 44 -0.58 -14.46 8.97
CA MET A 44 -1.24 -14.08 10.22
C MET A 44 -1.66 -15.30 11.05
N ARG A 45 -1.98 -16.39 10.36
CA ARG A 45 -2.35 -17.66 11.00
C ARG A 45 -2.09 -18.81 10.04
N LEU A 46 -1.48 -19.87 10.54
CA LEU A 46 -1.38 -21.14 9.84
C LEU A 46 -2.69 -21.92 10.03
N VAL A 47 -3.34 -22.27 8.93
CA VAL A 47 -4.56 -23.04 8.91
C VAL A 47 -4.31 -24.32 8.11
N PRO A 48 -4.55 -25.51 8.69
CA PRO A 48 -4.42 -26.76 7.96
C PRO A 48 -5.33 -26.78 6.72
N TRP A 49 -4.81 -27.36 5.64
CA TRP A 49 -5.62 -27.55 4.44
C TRP A 49 -6.81 -28.46 4.70
N THR A 50 -7.97 -28.04 4.22
CA THR A 50 -9.19 -28.85 4.17
C THR A 50 -9.62 -29.05 2.72
N GLU A 51 -10.07 -30.26 2.38
CA GLU A 51 -10.56 -30.53 1.02
C GLU A 51 -11.87 -29.79 0.75
N LEU A 52 -11.99 -29.31 -0.51
CA LEU A 52 -13.23 -28.71 -0.97
C LEU A 52 -14.42 -29.71 -0.84
N PRO A 53 -15.63 -29.26 -0.45
CA PRO A 53 -16.07 -27.86 -0.47
C PRO A 53 -15.79 -27.05 0.81
N ALA A 54 -15.22 -27.63 1.86
CA ALA A 54 -14.91 -26.86 3.06
C ALA A 54 -13.78 -25.85 2.76
N PRO A 55 -13.99 -24.54 2.97
CA PRO A 55 -12.98 -23.55 2.64
C PRO A 55 -11.82 -23.58 3.66
N THR A 56 -10.60 -23.53 3.16
CA THR A 56 -9.42 -23.21 3.95
C THR A 56 -9.18 -21.72 3.87
N LEU A 57 -9.00 -21.06 5.01
CA LEU A 57 -8.71 -19.63 5.07
C LEU A 57 -7.20 -19.41 5.22
N LEU A 58 -6.66 -18.48 4.45
CA LEU A 58 -5.27 -18.05 4.49
C LEU A 58 -5.22 -16.54 4.71
N PRO A 59 -5.17 -16.07 5.97
CA PRO A 59 -5.04 -14.66 6.27
C PRO A 59 -3.57 -14.21 6.10
N LEU A 60 -3.35 -13.25 5.20
CA LEU A 60 -2.05 -12.64 4.90
C LEU A 60 -2.04 -11.18 5.33
N GLY A 61 -0.98 -10.76 6.00
CA GLY A 61 -0.72 -9.37 6.33
C GLY A 61 0.28 -8.78 5.34
N PHE A 62 -0.15 -7.83 4.52
CA PHE A 62 0.72 -7.06 3.63
C PHE A 62 1.20 -5.83 4.38
N VAL A 63 2.50 -5.72 4.63
CA VAL A 63 3.10 -4.60 5.34
C VAL A 63 3.77 -3.68 4.33
N PHE A 64 3.30 -2.45 4.28
CA PHE A 64 3.83 -1.40 3.42
C PHE A 64 4.56 -0.35 4.23
N ASN A 65 5.67 0.17 3.71
CA ASN A 65 6.28 1.40 4.18
C ASN A 65 5.66 2.56 3.40
N ILE A 66 5.08 3.52 4.13
CA ILE A 66 4.56 4.77 3.58
C ILE A 66 5.46 5.90 4.06
N GLU A 67 6.16 6.51 3.12
CA GLU A 67 7.03 7.66 3.34
C GLU A 67 6.26 8.95 3.03
N ASN A 68 6.24 9.86 3.99
CA ASN A 68 5.75 11.23 3.80
C ASN A 68 6.94 12.20 3.68
N PRO A 69 7.38 12.55 2.49
CA PRO A 69 8.50 13.47 2.29
C PRO A 69 8.10 14.95 2.47
N SER A 70 6.82 15.24 2.64
CA SER A 70 6.31 16.62 2.76
C SER A 70 6.58 17.23 4.13
N GLY A 71 6.35 18.52 4.28
CA GLY A 71 6.45 19.26 5.54
C GLY A 71 5.17 19.31 6.37
N TYR A 72 4.12 18.56 5.99
CA TYR A 72 2.81 18.56 6.67
C TYR A 72 2.25 17.13 6.77
N ASN A 73 1.23 16.96 7.61
CA ASN A 73 0.53 15.69 7.73
C ASN A 73 -0.20 15.36 6.42
N ILE A 74 -0.08 14.11 5.99
CA ILE A 74 -0.93 13.54 4.95
C ILE A 74 -1.85 12.51 5.58
N LYS A 75 -3.02 12.34 4.99
CA LYS A 75 -4.09 11.46 5.43
C LYS A 75 -4.36 10.43 4.34
N LEU A 76 -4.26 9.15 4.66
CA LEU A 76 -4.70 8.08 3.76
C LEU A 76 -6.23 8.03 3.75
N GLU A 77 -6.82 8.07 2.56
CA GLU A 77 -8.28 8.01 2.36
C GLU A 77 -8.72 6.66 1.78
N ASN A 78 -7.89 6.09 0.92
CA ASN A 78 -8.17 4.82 0.27
C ASN A 78 -6.86 4.10 -0.05
N PHE A 79 -6.89 2.77 0.07
CA PHE A 79 -5.75 1.92 -0.28
C PHE A 79 -6.26 0.64 -0.92
N LYS A 80 -5.85 0.39 -2.15
CA LYS A 80 -6.33 -0.73 -2.95
C LYS A 80 -5.17 -1.38 -3.70
N PHE A 81 -5.17 -2.70 -3.80
CA PHE A 81 -4.23 -3.47 -4.64
C PHE A 81 -4.79 -4.84 -4.99
N ALA A 82 -4.33 -5.40 -6.10
CA ALA A 82 -4.60 -6.78 -6.47
C ALA A 82 -3.52 -7.70 -5.92
N VAL A 83 -3.93 -8.86 -5.40
CA VAL A 83 -3.06 -9.91 -4.87
C VAL A 83 -2.83 -10.96 -5.94
N TYR A 84 -1.56 -11.17 -6.28
CA TYR A 84 -1.15 -12.19 -7.23
C TYR A 84 -0.22 -13.20 -6.57
N PHE A 85 -0.36 -14.46 -6.96
CA PHE A 85 0.61 -15.50 -6.63
C PHE A 85 1.32 -15.98 -7.87
N GLU A 86 2.63 -16.16 -7.73
CA GLU A 86 3.45 -16.79 -8.77
C GLU A 86 3.17 -18.29 -8.84
N VAL A 87 3.01 -18.82 -10.04
CA VAL A 87 2.91 -20.26 -10.28
C VAL A 87 4.30 -20.88 -10.06
N PRO A 88 4.46 -21.77 -9.07
CA PRO A 88 5.77 -22.33 -8.73
C PRO A 88 6.49 -22.97 -9.91
N GLY A 89 7.69 -22.45 -10.25
CA GLY A 89 8.54 -22.95 -11.33
C GLY A 89 8.10 -22.58 -12.76
N ARG A 90 7.12 -21.66 -12.91
CA ARG A 90 6.64 -21.25 -14.24
C ARG A 90 6.85 -19.77 -14.57
N GLY A 91 7.14 -18.93 -13.55
CA GLY A 91 7.31 -17.48 -13.73
C GLY A 91 6.02 -16.71 -14.05
N GLU A 92 4.89 -17.39 -14.16
CA GLU A 92 3.57 -16.80 -14.41
C GLU A 92 2.88 -16.40 -13.12
N ASN A 93 2.05 -15.35 -13.18
CA ASN A 93 1.33 -14.82 -12.03
C ASN A 93 -0.17 -14.93 -12.24
N MET A 94 -0.88 -15.32 -11.18
CA MET A 94 -2.34 -15.46 -11.17
C MET A 94 -2.95 -14.49 -10.18
N VAL A 95 -3.95 -13.70 -10.62
CA VAL A 95 -4.71 -12.83 -9.72
C VAL A 95 -5.66 -13.65 -8.85
N LEU A 96 -5.64 -13.40 -7.54
CA LEU A 96 -6.44 -14.17 -6.59
C LEU A 96 -7.52 -13.35 -5.89
N SER A 97 -7.21 -12.11 -5.54
CA SER A 97 -8.12 -11.20 -4.83
C SER A 97 -7.78 -9.74 -5.11
N THR A 98 -8.63 -8.86 -4.60
CA THR A 98 -8.36 -7.43 -4.53
C THR A 98 -8.63 -6.97 -3.10
N ALA A 99 -7.57 -6.51 -2.43
CA ALA A 99 -7.66 -5.90 -1.12
C ALA A 99 -8.00 -4.41 -1.25
N THR A 100 -8.95 -3.94 -0.44
CA THR A 100 -9.32 -2.52 -0.40
C THR A 100 -9.57 -2.11 1.05
N THR A 101 -8.99 -1.00 1.48
CA THR A 101 -9.27 -0.41 2.80
C THR A 101 -9.63 1.05 2.64
N TYR A 102 -10.46 1.53 3.57
CA TYR A 102 -10.91 2.93 3.67
C TYR A 102 -10.53 3.53 5.03
N ASP A 103 -9.45 3.02 5.62
CA ASP A 103 -8.97 3.46 6.91
C ASP A 103 -8.42 4.88 6.83
N THR A 104 -8.89 5.75 7.74
CA THR A 104 -8.35 7.09 7.88
C THR A 104 -7.13 7.08 8.79
N ILE A 105 -5.94 7.17 8.19
CA ILE A 105 -4.66 7.16 8.91
C ILE A 105 -3.85 8.38 8.53
N TYR A 106 -3.27 9.04 9.55
CA TYR A 106 -2.40 10.20 9.37
C TYR A 106 -0.93 9.79 9.42
N PHE A 107 -0.16 10.32 8.48
CA PHE A 107 1.29 10.15 8.42
C PHE A 107 1.97 11.49 8.68
N PRO A 108 2.74 11.61 9.79
CA PRO A 108 3.45 12.83 10.14
C PRO A 108 4.44 13.26 9.06
N PRO A 109 4.80 14.56 9.00
CA PRO A 109 5.76 15.07 8.04
C PRO A 109 7.15 14.46 8.24
N LYS A 110 7.86 14.23 7.13
CA LYS A 110 9.24 13.72 7.12
C LYS A 110 9.43 12.38 7.84
N THR A 111 8.39 11.53 7.85
CA THR A 111 8.45 10.20 8.47
C THR A 111 8.16 9.10 7.46
N THR A 112 8.63 7.90 7.81
CA THR A 112 8.22 6.64 7.18
C THR A 112 7.55 5.79 8.23
N ASN A 113 6.33 5.33 7.95
CA ASN A 113 5.54 4.52 8.86
C ASN A 113 5.06 3.25 8.18
N GLN A 114 4.92 2.18 8.96
CA GLN A 114 4.35 0.94 8.46
C GLN A 114 2.83 1.01 8.46
N TYR A 115 2.24 0.52 7.37
CA TYR A 115 0.83 0.29 7.22
C TYR A 115 0.57 -1.17 6.87
N ARG A 116 -0.27 -1.84 7.65
CA ARG A 116 -0.61 -3.26 7.44
C ARG A 116 -2.03 -3.39 6.91
N VAL A 117 -2.17 -4.09 5.80
CA VAL A 117 -3.46 -4.51 5.23
C VAL A 117 -3.58 -6.02 5.36
N VAL A 118 -4.68 -6.49 5.92
CA VAL A 118 -4.96 -7.93 6.02
C VAL A 118 -5.91 -8.32 4.91
N ASP A 119 -5.50 -9.30 4.10
CA ASP A 119 -6.36 -9.95 3.11
C ASP A 119 -6.55 -11.42 3.51
N ILE A 120 -7.79 -11.89 3.46
CA ILE A 120 -8.14 -13.27 3.82
C ILE A 120 -8.53 -14.01 2.55
N LEU A 121 -7.57 -14.78 2.04
CA LEU A 121 -7.84 -15.67 0.91
C LEU A 121 -8.60 -16.90 1.40
N ASP A 122 -9.72 -17.23 0.78
CA ASP A 122 -10.38 -18.51 0.96
C ASP A 122 -10.13 -19.41 -0.26
N SER A 123 -9.91 -20.70 -0.02
CA SER A 123 -9.57 -21.64 -1.09
C SER A 123 -10.65 -21.77 -2.17
N GLY A 124 -11.92 -21.59 -1.81
CA GLY A 124 -13.03 -21.58 -2.78
C GLY A 124 -13.05 -20.31 -3.65
N GLY A 125 -12.73 -19.14 -3.03
CA GLY A 125 -12.57 -17.87 -3.73
C GLY A 125 -11.40 -17.90 -4.70
N VAL A 126 -10.25 -18.40 -4.23
CA VAL A 126 -9.05 -18.60 -5.06
C VAL A 126 -9.34 -19.53 -6.23
N TRP A 127 -10.00 -20.66 -6.00
CA TRP A 127 -10.40 -21.57 -7.07
C TRP A 127 -11.30 -20.87 -8.11
N ARG A 128 -12.27 -20.04 -7.68
CA ARG A 128 -13.11 -19.27 -8.61
C ARG A 128 -12.31 -18.24 -9.40
N SER A 129 -11.38 -17.55 -8.76
CA SER A 129 -10.46 -16.61 -9.45
C SER A 129 -9.59 -17.31 -10.49
N LEU A 130 -9.18 -18.55 -10.26
CA LEU A 130 -8.49 -19.35 -11.25
C LEU A 130 -9.39 -19.72 -12.43
N MET A 131 -10.64 -20.11 -12.16
CA MET A 131 -11.58 -20.57 -13.20
C MET A 131 -12.19 -19.45 -14.05
N ILE A 132 -12.16 -18.20 -13.61
CA ILE A 132 -12.78 -17.08 -14.33
C ILE A 132 -11.70 -16.18 -14.97
N PRO A 133 -11.01 -15.27 -14.23
CA PRO A 133 -10.07 -14.37 -14.88
C PRO A 133 -8.76 -15.04 -15.33
N ASN A 134 -8.32 -16.12 -14.67
CA ASN A 134 -7.06 -16.78 -14.99
C ASN A 134 -7.21 -18.01 -15.91
N ARG A 135 -8.41 -18.37 -16.31
CA ARG A 135 -8.67 -19.59 -17.11
C ARG A 135 -7.81 -19.71 -18.36
N PRO A 136 -7.65 -18.68 -19.21
CA PRO A 136 -6.79 -18.77 -20.39
C PRO A 136 -5.33 -19.13 -20.05
N LYS A 137 -4.81 -18.60 -18.95
CA LYS A 137 -3.44 -18.91 -18.48
C LYS A 137 -3.34 -20.34 -17.96
N LEU A 138 -4.35 -20.82 -17.20
CA LEU A 138 -4.39 -22.20 -16.72
C LEU A 138 -4.37 -23.19 -17.87
N GLU A 139 -5.20 -22.97 -18.89
CA GLU A 139 -5.29 -23.82 -20.08
C GLU A 139 -3.95 -23.82 -20.84
N ALA A 140 -3.34 -22.65 -21.06
CA ALA A 140 -2.04 -22.53 -21.73
C ALA A 140 -0.91 -23.23 -21.00
N LEU A 141 -0.96 -23.28 -19.66
CA LEU A 141 0.03 -23.94 -18.81
C LEU A 141 -0.30 -25.39 -18.48
N ASN A 142 -1.44 -25.89 -18.93
CA ASN A 142 -1.99 -27.21 -18.61
C ASN A 142 -2.02 -27.48 -17.09
N LEU A 143 -2.57 -26.53 -16.32
CA LEU A 143 -2.63 -26.60 -14.86
C LEU A 143 -4.04 -26.92 -14.37
N ASP A 144 -4.12 -27.81 -13.39
CA ASP A 144 -5.37 -28.05 -12.64
C ASP A 144 -5.54 -26.99 -11.56
N PRO A 145 -6.66 -26.22 -11.55
CA PRO A 145 -6.87 -25.13 -10.59
C PRO A 145 -7.00 -25.61 -9.14
N LYS A 146 -7.52 -26.82 -8.91
CA LYS A 146 -7.69 -27.38 -7.58
C LYS A 146 -6.32 -27.76 -7.00
N GLU A 147 -5.51 -28.46 -7.77
CA GLU A 147 -4.15 -28.83 -7.37
C GLU A 147 -3.24 -27.62 -7.15
N LEU A 148 -3.38 -26.60 -8.02
CA LEU A 148 -2.62 -25.35 -7.85
C LEU A 148 -3.03 -24.61 -6.57
N THR A 149 -4.34 -24.50 -6.28
CA THR A 149 -4.84 -23.91 -5.04
C THR A 149 -4.31 -24.68 -3.82
N LYS A 150 -4.44 -26.00 -3.83
CA LYS A 150 -3.94 -26.86 -2.75
C LYS A 150 -2.44 -26.66 -2.53
N LYS A 151 -1.65 -26.65 -3.61
CA LYS A 151 -0.20 -26.44 -3.56
C LYS A 151 0.18 -25.11 -2.90
N TRP A 152 -0.46 -24.01 -3.26
CA TRP A 152 -0.20 -22.72 -2.64
C TRP A 152 -0.53 -22.70 -1.15
N PHE A 153 -1.74 -23.16 -0.78
CA PHE A 153 -2.21 -23.11 0.60
C PHE A 153 -1.41 -24.05 1.52
N THR A 154 -1.05 -25.23 1.06
CA THR A 154 -0.23 -26.15 1.86
C THR A 154 1.20 -25.68 2.02
N THR A 155 1.77 -25.07 0.97
CA THR A 155 3.15 -24.58 1.02
C THR A 155 3.28 -23.34 1.89
N ILE A 156 2.38 -22.36 1.74
CA ILE A 156 2.35 -21.17 2.62
C ILE A 156 2.00 -21.61 4.05
N GLY A 157 1.07 -22.57 4.21
CA GLY A 157 0.68 -23.10 5.50
C GLY A 157 1.83 -23.71 6.30
N SER A 158 2.95 -24.09 5.67
CA SER A 158 4.18 -24.53 6.35
C SER A 158 5.05 -23.37 6.86
N GLY A 159 4.70 -22.12 6.56
CA GLY A 159 5.46 -20.94 6.97
C GLY A 159 6.47 -20.44 5.93
N ASP A 160 6.54 -21.08 4.78
CA ASP A 160 7.48 -20.74 3.71
C ASP A 160 6.85 -19.90 2.60
N PHE A 161 7.67 -19.11 1.93
CA PHE A 161 7.33 -18.36 0.73
C PHE A 161 8.22 -18.79 -0.44
N PRO A 162 8.04 -20.01 -1.00
CA PRO A 162 8.89 -20.53 -2.06
C PRO A 162 8.55 -19.95 -3.44
N PHE A 163 7.51 -19.15 -3.55
CA PHE A 163 7.07 -18.44 -4.75
C PHE A 163 6.73 -16.98 -4.42
N GLY A 164 6.66 -16.16 -5.45
CA GLY A 164 6.36 -14.74 -5.29
C GLY A 164 4.91 -14.48 -4.94
N ILE A 165 4.68 -13.62 -3.95
CA ILE A 165 3.40 -12.99 -3.64
C ILE A 165 3.54 -11.52 -4.01
N MET A 166 2.59 -11.00 -4.78
CA MET A 166 2.69 -9.62 -5.28
C MET A 166 1.45 -8.83 -4.88
N ALA A 167 1.70 -7.57 -4.56
CA ALA A 167 0.71 -6.50 -4.52
C ALA A 167 0.92 -5.66 -5.78
N THR A 168 0.01 -5.74 -6.75
CA THR A 168 0.10 -5.02 -8.02
C THR A 168 -1.15 -4.21 -8.29
N GLU A 169 -1.13 -3.37 -9.32
CA GLU A 169 -2.24 -2.46 -9.62
C GLU A 169 -2.65 -1.63 -8.40
N GLY A 170 -1.64 -1.38 -7.54
CA GLY A 170 -1.84 -0.68 -6.28
C GLY A 170 -2.10 0.81 -6.49
N MET A 171 -3.06 1.34 -5.72
CA MET A 171 -3.36 2.76 -5.66
C MET A 171 -3.62 3.18 -4.21
N ALA A 172 -2.84 4.14 -3.74
CA ALA A 172 -3.08 4.82 -2.49
C ALA A 172 -3.56 6.25 -2.77
N VAL A 173 -4.63 6.67 -2.10
CA VAL A 173 -5.18 8.02 -2.21
C VAL A 173 -4.92 8.74 -0.90
N PHE A 174 -4.19 9.85 -0.97
CA PHE A 174 -3.88 10.68 0.18
C PHE A 174 -4.47 12.06 -0.01
N SER A 175 -4.99 12.64 1.08
CA SER A 175 -5.34 14.05 1.19
C SER A 175 -4.38 14.77 2.14
N SER A 176 -4.40 16.10 2.12
CA SER A 176 -3.63 16.94 3.04
C SER A 176 -4.36 18.24 3.28
N GLU A 177 -4.34 18.74 4.52
CA GLU A 177 -4.95 20.01 4.89
C GLU A 177 -4.34 21.22 4.16
N GLY A 178 -3.11 21.08 3.65
CA GLY A 178 -2.40 22.13 2.89
C GLY A 178 -2.49 22.01 1.38
N ALA A 179 -3.03 20.93 0.82
CA ALA A 179 -3.09 20.69 -0.61
C ALA A 179 -4.48 20.91 -1.19
N LYS A 180 -4.56 21.43 -2.41
CA LYS A 180 -5.80 21.47 -3.17
C LYS A 180 -5.96 20.15 -3.96
N GLY A 181 -6.65 19.18 -3.37
CA GLY A 181 -6.96 17.90 -4.01
C GLY A 181 -6.19 16.71 -3.43
N ASP A 182 -6.51 15.54 -3.95
CA ASP A 182 -5.95 14.27 -3.51
C ASP A 182 -4.69 13.90 -4.30
N PHE A 183 -3.79 13.18 -3.64
CA PHE A 183 -2.63 12.57 -4.28
C PHE A 183 -2.94 11.12 -4.61
N PHE A 184 -2.83 10.77 -5.88
CA PHE A 184 -2.94 9.40 -6.36
C PHE A 184 -1.54 8.80 -6.50
N VAL A 185 -1.23 7.80 -5.70
CA VAL A 185 0.10 7.17 -5.63
C VAL A 185 -0.01 5.73 -6.08
N PRO A 186 0.37 5.42 -7.33
CA PRO A 186 0.44 4.03 -7.78
C PRO A 186 1.61 3.31 -7.09
N PHE A 187 1.44 2.03 -6.83
CA PHE A 187 2.50 1.20 -6.26
C PHE A 187 2.37 -0.25 -6.69
N GLU A 188 3.49 -0.95 -6.64
CA GLU A 188 3.56 -2.40 -6.80
C GLU A 188 4.70 -2.95 -5.96
N GLY A 189 4.63 -4.22 -5.61
CA GLY A 189 5.67 -4.89 -4.88
C GLY A 189 5.57 -6.40 -4.95
N LYS A 190 6.72 -7.08 -4.84
CA LYS A 190 6.83 -8.52 -4.78
C LYS A 190 7.54 -8.94 -3.49
N PHE A 191 7.07 -10.00 -2.88
CA PHE A 191 7.69 -10.64 -1.74
C PHE A 191 7.80 -12.16 -1.99
N PRO A 192 8.90 -12.83 -1.59
CA PRO A 192 10.11 -12.22 -1.06
C PRO A 192 10.84 -11.36 -2.10
N LYS A 193 11.57 -10.37 -1.62
CA LYS A 193 12.47 -9.58 -2.46
C LYS A 193 13.64 -10.47 -2.86
N LYS A 194 13.77 -10.76 -4.14
CA LYS A 194 14.91 -11.46 -4.71
C LYS A 194 15.95 -10.47 -5.17
#